data_1b5e68d24d87553345df386564b948ad
#
_entry.id   1b5e68d24d87553345df386564b948ad
#
_cell.length_a   1.000
_cell.length_b   1.000
_cell.length_c   1.000
_cell.angle_alpha   90.00
_cell.angle_beta   90.00
_cell.angle_gamma   90.00
#
_symmetry.space_group_name_H-M   'P 1'
#
loop_
_entity.id
_entity.type
_entity.pdbx_description
1 polymer ?
#
loop_
_entity_poly.entity_id
_entity_poly.type
_entity_poly.pdbx_seq_one_letter_code
_entity_poly.pdbx_strand_id
1 'polypeptide(L)'
;MLSKFVFALPLAALVLVAAAPAPLPVPASIIAPAEVAANPANKLTLELSNGGTVVILLRPDLAPHHIAQIQTLVRRGFYDGLAFHRVIPGFMAQGGDPKGTGEGGSDLPDIKAEFTSVPFLRGTVGAARAQSPDSANSQFFIMFVPNSSLDNDYTVIGRVISGMDAVDKIAPGEPPADPTKIVRAYLGG
;
A
#
# COMPACT_ATOMS: atom_id res chain seq x y z
N MET A 1 63.48 54.93 -23.29
CA MET A 1 62.22 55.16 -22.60
C MET A 1 61.35 53.96 -22.84
N LEU A 2 61.32 52.99 -21.89
CA LEU A 2 60.44 51.77 -21.97
C LEU A 2 59.16 52.01 -21.11
N SER A 3 58.05 52.12 -21.78
CA SER A 3 56.75 52.20 -21.12
C SER A 3 56.28 50.78 -20.71
N LYS A 4 56.07 50.57 -19.39
CA LYS A 4 55.56 49.34 -18.87
C LYS A 4 53.98 49.39 -18.87
N PHE A 5 53.36 48.60 -19.74
CA PHE A 5 51.91 48.36 -19.68
C PHE A 5 51.62 47.33 -18.60
N VAL A 6 50.90 47.73 -17.58
CA VAL A 6 50.32 46.81 -16.55
C VAL A 6 48.95 46.42 -17.01
N PHE A 7 48.79 45.17 -17.40
CA PHE A 7 47.46 44.56 -17.65
C PHE A 7 46.86 44.19 -16.31
N ALA A 8 45.78 44.86 -15.94
CA ALA A 8 44.94 44.45 -14.83
C ALA A 8 43.91 43.39 -15.32
N LEU A 9 44.02 42.17 -14.82
CA LEU A 9 42.95 41.15 -15.03
C LEU A 9 41.75 41.49 -14.16
N PRO A 10 40.50 41.39 -14.69
CA PRO A 10 39.31 41.52 -13.88
C PRO A 10 39.14 40.27 -13.02
N LEU A 11 39.00 40.45 -11.72
CA LEU A 11 38.65 39.41 -10.74
C LEU A 11 37.16 39.04 -10.94
N ALA A 12 36.90 37.93 -11.61
CA ALA A 12 35.52 37.40 -11.72
C ALA A 12 35.06 36.90 -10.35
N ALA A 13 34.09 37.60 -9.75
CA ALA A 13 33.45 37.18 -8.53
C ALA A 13 32.57 35.96 -8.83
N LEU A 14 32.98 34.79 -8.32
CA LEU A 14 32.17 33.58 -8.35
C LEU A 14 31.02 33.74 -7.36
N VAL A 15 29.82 34.03 -7.86
CA VAL A 15 28.59 34.04 -7.03
C VAL A 15 28.18 32.60 -6.75
N LEU A 16 28.46 32.14 -5.55
CA LEU A 16 28.00 30.84 -5.05
C LEU A 16 26.49 30.95 -4.80
N VAL A 17 25.67 30.46 -5.75
CA VAL A 17 24.23 30.33 -5.55
C VAL A 17 24.04 29.15 -4.61
N ALA A 18 23.75 29.42 -3.35
CA ALA A 18 23.34 28.38 -2.39
C ALA A 18 22.03 27.74 -2.88
N ALA A 19 22.03 26.42 -3.09
CA ALA A 19 20.84 25.69 -3.40
C ALA A 19 19.83 25.87 -2.25
N ALA A 20 18.58 26.17 -2.59
CA ALA A 20 17.51 26.24 -1.59
C ALA A 20 17.42 24.90 -0.83
N PRO A 21 17.21 24.92 0.49
CA PRO A 21 17.03 23.69 1.25
C PRO A 21 15.85 22.88 0.68
N ALA A 22 16.03 21.55 0.58
CA ALA A 22 14.97 20.67 0.15
C ALA A 22 13.72 20.85 1.04
N PRO A 23 12.51 20.86 0.48
CA PRO A 23 11.30 20.97 1.26
C PRO A 23 11.25 19.81 2.28
N LEU A 24 10.82 20.12 3.51
CA LEU A 24 10.63 19.12 4.56
C LEU A 24 9.62 18.08 4.08
N PRO A 25 9.80 16.78 4.40
CA PRO A 25 8.85 15.75 4.03
C PRO A 25 7.47 16.07 4.63
N VAL A 26 6.45 16.09 3.78
CA VAL A 26 5.06 16.29 4.22
C VAL A 26 4.66 15.06 5.04
N PRO A 27 4.12 15.21 6.26
CA PRO A 27 3.65 14.08 7.05
C PRO A 27 2.62 13.27 6.26
N ALA A 28 2.75 11.94 6.29
CA ALA A 28 1.78 11.05 5.66
C ALA A 28 0.38 11.26 6.26
N SER A 29 -0.62 11.44 5.41
CA SER A 29 -2.00 11.74 5.82
C SER A 29 -2.91 10.53 5.69
N ILE A 30 -3.86 10.39 6.63
CA ILE A 30 -4.97 9.43 6.53
C ILE A 30 -5.85 9.74 5.31
N ILE A 31 -6.01 11.02 4.98
CA ILE A 31 -6.78 11.48 3.82
C ILE A 31 -5.89 11.36 2.58
N ALA A 32 -6.39 10.64 1.59
CA ALA A 32 -5.68 10.51 0.31
C ALA A 32 -5.64 11.86 -0.43
N PRO A 33 -4.54 12.17 -1.10
CA PRO A 33 -4.49 13.28 -2.04
C PRO A 33 -5.61 13.19 -3.09
N ALA A 34 -6.11 14.33 -3.55
CA ALA A 34 -7.26 14.37 -4.46
C ALA A 34 -7.00 13.63 -5.78
N GLU A 35 -5.79 13.74 -6.32
CA GLU A 35 -5.35 13.05 -7.53
C GLU A 35 -5.27 11.53 -7.34
N VAL A 36 -4.91 11.05 -6.15
CA VAL A 36 -4.91 9.62 -5.81
C VAL A 36 -6.35 9.10 -5.75
N ALA A 37 -7.23 9.84 -5.08
CA ALA A 37 -8.63 9.46 -4.91
C ALA A 37 -9.44 9.53 -6.21
N ALA A 38 -9.09 10.44 -7.13
CA ALA A 38 -9.75 10.61 -8.42
C ALA A 38 -9.32 9.57 -9.47
N ASN A 39 -8.15 8.95 -9.30
CA ASN A 39 -7.64 7.98 -10.29
C ASN A 39 -8.38 6.63 -10.15
N PRO A 40 -9.14 6.19 -11.16
CA PRO A 40 -9.86 4.91 -11.10
C PRO A 40 -8.93 3.70 -10.95
N ALA A 41 -7.69 3.76 -11.44
CA ALA A 41 -6.72 2.68 -11.26
C ALA A 41 -6.34 2.45 -9.78
N ASN A 42 -6.62 3.40 -8.89
CA ASN A 42 -6.40 3.26 -7.45
C ASN A 42 -7.63 2.73 -6.70
N LYS A 43 -8.74 2.47 -7.38
CA LYS A 43 -9.92 1.83 -6.78
C LYS A 43 -9.89 0.35 -7.09
N LEU A 44 -9.61 -0.45 -6.06
CA LEU A 44 -9.68 -1.91 -6.11
C LEU A 44 -11.04 -2.36 -5.59
N THR A 45 -11.80 -3.04 -6.44
CA THR A 45 -13.08 -3.66 -6.07
C THR A 45 -12.89 -5.16 -5.90
N LEU A 46 -13.37 -5.69 -4.77
CA LEU A 46 -13.44 -7.12 -4.46
C LEU A 46 -14.90 -7.54 -4.37
N GLU A 47 -15.33 -8.44 -5.23
CA GLU A 47 -16.60 -9.15 -5.12
C GLU A 47 -16.38 -10.40 -4.27
N LEU A 48 -17.14 -10.57 -3.18
CA LEU A 48 -16.95 -11.65 -2.22
C LEU A 48 -18.00 -12.73 -2.37
N SER A 49 -17.64 -13.98 -2.05
CA SER A 49 -18.56 -15.13 -2.08
C SER A 49 -19.71 -15.05 -1.06
N ASN A 50 -19.63 -14.16 -0.08
CA ASN A 50 -20.73 -13.85 0.84
C ASN A 50 -21.76 -12.87 0.23
N GLY A 51 -21.64 -12.53 -1.06
CA GLY A 51 -22.51 -11.63 -1.80
C GLY A 51 -22.20 -10.14 -1.62
N GLY A 52 -21.17 -9.81 -0.83
CA GLY A 52 -20.77 -8.41 -0.59
C GLY A 52 -19.75 -7.90 -1.61
N THR A 53 -19.70 -6.58 -1.74
CA THR A 53 -18.70 -5.88 -2.53
C THR A 53 -17.92 -4.92 -1.65
N VAL A 54 -16.60 -4.96 -1.74
CA VAL A 54 -15.67 -4.10 -0.99
C VAL A 54 -14.89 -3.23 -1.96
N VAL A 55 -14.86 -1.92 -1.74
CA VAL A 55 -14.04 -1.00 -2.53
C VAL A 55 -12.92 -0.45 -1.65
N ILE A 56 -11.69 -0.66 -2.10
CA ILE A 56 -10.46 -0.21 -1.43
C ILE A 56 -9.84 0.91 -2.26
N LEU A 57 -9.60 2.07 -1.65
CA LEU A 57 -8.75 3.10 -2.24
C LEU A 57 -7.29 2.74 -1.96
N LEU A 58 -6.57 2.37 -3.00
CA LEU A 58 -5.14 2.10 -2.97
C LEU A 58 -4.35 3.41 -2.82
N ARG A 59 -3.24 3.37 -2.11
CA ARG A 59 -2.44 4.54 -1.73
C ARG A 59 -1.01 4.49 -2.31
N PRO A 60 -0.85 4.72 -3.64
CA PRO A 60 0.48 4.75 -4.27
C PRO A 60 1.37 5.89 -3.75
N ASP A 61 0.79 6.90 -3.13
CA ASP A 61 1.51 7.98 -2.44
C ASP A 61 2.18 7.52 -1.13
N LEU A 62 1.71 6.42 -0.53
CA LEU A 62 2.28 5.81 0.69
C LEU A 62 3.19 4.62 0.37
N ALA A 63 2.80 3.80 -0.60
CA ALA A 63 3.43 2.52 -0.90
C ALA A 63 3.47 2.25 -2.41
N PRO A 64 4.23 3.04 -3.19
CA PRO A 64 4.22 2.97 -4.66
C PRO A 64 4.59 1.59 -5.21
N HIS A 65 5.56 0.88 -4.63
CA HIS A 65 5.99 -0.43 -5.12
C HIS A 65 4.95 -1.51 -4.81
N HIS A 66 4.37 -1.50 -3.61
CA HIS A 66 3.27 -2.42 -3.25
C HIS A 66 2.07 -2.22 -4.17
N ILE A 67 1.67 -0.96 -4.42
CA ILE A 67 0.51 -0.69 -5.26
C ILE A 67 0.76 -1.10 -6.71
N ALA A 68 1.94 -0.85 -7.26
CA ALA A 68 2.31 -1.29 -8.61
C ALA A 68 2.19 -2.83 -8.76
N GLN A 69 2.66 -3.59 -7.76
CA GLN A 69 2.57 -5.05 -7.76
C GLN A 69 1.12 -5.52 -7.60
N ILE A 70 0.35 -4.98 -6.65
CA ILE A 70 -1.07 -5.31 -6.46
C ILE A 70 -1.86 -5.06 -7.74
N GLN A 71 -1.70 -3.88 -8.36
CA GLN A 71 -2.38 -3.56 -9.61
C GLN A 71 -2.00 -4.53 -10.75
N THR A 72 -0.75 -4.96 -10.81
CA THR A 72 -0.29 -5.97 -11.77
C THR A 72 -0.96 -7.31 -11.52
N LEU A 73 -1.01 -7.77 -10.29
CA LEU A 73 -1.65 -9.02 -9.89
C LEU A 73 -3.18 -8.99 -10.14
N VAL A 74 -3.84 -7.87 -9.82
CA VAL A 74 -5.27 -7.69 -10.12
C VAL A 74 -5.55 -7.79 -11.63
N ARG A 75 -4.76 -7.14 -12.47
CA ARG A 75 -4.92 -7.22 -13.95
C ARG A 75 -4.68 -8.63 -14.51
N ARG A 76 -3.89 -9.46 -13.79
CA ARG A 76 -3.68 -10.88 -14.14
C ARG A 76 -4.80 -11.80 -13.64
N GLY A 77 -5.78 -11.29 -12.89
CA GLY A 77 -6.80 -12.10 -12.22
C GLY A 77 -6.25 -12.96 -11.07
N PHE A 78 -5.06 -12.64 -10.55
CA PHE A 78 -4.38 -13.44 -9.54
C PHE A 78 -5.21 -13.64 -8.26
N TYR A 79 -5.98 -12.65 -7.86
CA TYR A 79 -6.79 -12.68 -6.63
C TYR A 79 -8.12 -13.44 -6.78
N ASP A 80 -8.55 -13.73 -8.00
CA ASP A 80 -9.83 -14.39 -8.25
C ASP A 80 -9.82 -15.82 -7.71
N GLY A 81 -10.84 -16.16 -6.93
CA GLY A 81 -10.97 -17.46 -6.26
C GLY A 81 -10.18 -17.59 -4.95
N LEU A 82 -9.31 -16.66 -4.58
CA LEU A 82 -8.51 -16.75 -3.36
C LEU A 82 -9.36 -16.54 -2.10
N ALA A 83 -9.05 -17.32 -1.07
CA ALA A 83 -9.72 -17.26 0.22
C ALA A 83 -9.12 -16.21 1.16
N PHE A 84 -9.96 -15.70 2.07
CA PHE A 84 -9.50 -15.13 3.31
C PHE A 84 -9.16 -16.30 4.26
N HIS A 85 -7.89 -16.66 4.30
CA HIS A 85 -7.40 -17.86 4.99
C HIS A 85 -7.13 -17.66 6.48
N ARG A 86 -7.07 -16.40 6.94
CA ARG A 86 -6.86 -16.06 8.36
C ARG A 86 -7.74 -14.89 8.74
N VAL A 87 -8.75 -15.13 9.57
CA VAL A 87 -9.74 -14.12 9.97
C VAL A 87 -9.93 -14.16 11.47
N ILE A 88 -9.44 -13.14 12.17
CA ILE A 88 -9.50 -13.04 13.62
C ILE A 88 -10.51 -11.97 14.00
N PRO A 89 -11.65 -12.33 14.60
CA PRO A 89 -12.63 -11.35 15.09
C PRO A 89 -12.01 -10.34 16.02
N GLY A 90 -12.36 -9.06 15.83
CA GLY A 90 -11.79 -7.98 16.65
C GLY A 90 -10.34 -7.63 16.31
N PHE A 91 -9.81 -8.16 15.18
CA PHE A 91 -8.48 -7.80 14.69
C PHE A 91 -8.52 -7.54 13.17
N MET A 92 -8.43 -8.56 12.31
CA MET A 92 -8.32 -8.37 10.86
C MET A 92 -8.79 -9.59 10.06
N ALA A 93 -9.03 -9.41 8.76
CA ALA A 93 -9.20 -10.46 7.76
C ALA A 93 -8.02 -10.44 6.77
N GLN A 94 -7.28 -11.56 6.65
CA GLN A 94 -6.11 -11.72 5.80
C GLN A 94 -6.40 -12.66 4.63
N GLY A 95 -5.99 -12.25 3.43
CA GLY A 95 -6.11 -13.00 2.19
C GLY A 95 -4.95 -12.75 1.23
N GLY A 96 -5.09 -13.19 -0.04
CA GLY A 96 -4.08 -12.97 -1.08
C GLY A 96 -2.99 -14.03 -1.14
N ASP A 97 -3.18 -15.16 -0.44
CA ASP A 97 -2.32 -16.34 -0.55
C ASP A 97 -2.94 -17.35 -1.53
N PRO A 98 -2.27 -17.71 -2.65
CA PRO A 98 -2.79 -18.70 -3.60
C PRO A 98 -2.83 -20.12 -3.03
N LYS A 99 -2.07 -20.42 -1.96
CA LYS A 99 -2.09 -21.71 -1.27
C LYS A 99 -3.12 -21.77 -0.16
N GLY A 100 -3.57 -20.61 0.35
CA GLY A 100 -4.49 -20.53 1.49
C GLY A 100 -3.91 -20.99 2.83
N THR A 101 -2.59 -21.08 2.95
CA THR A 101 -1.87 -21.58 4.14
C THR A 101 -1.26 -20.46 4.98
N GLY A 102 -1.19 -19.25 4.43
CA GLY A 102 -0.45 -18.12 5.00
C GLY A 102 1.02 -18.04 4.57
N GLU A 103 1.54 -19.08 3.90
CA GLU A 103 2.95 -19.17 3.49
C GLU A 103 3.17 -18.95 1.99
N GLY A 104 2.08 -18.74 1.23
CA GLY A 104 2.14 -18.56 -0.22
C GLY A 104 2.31 -17.10 -0.64
N GLY A 105 2.74 -16.91 -1.87
CA GLY A 105 2.86 -15.61 -2.53
C GLY A 105 2.70 -15.75 -4.03
N SER A 106 2.75 -14.62 -4.75
CA SER A 106 2.79 -14.61 -6.21
C SER A 106 4.17 -15.02 -6.74
N ASP A 107 4.27 -15.16 -8.06
CA ASP A 107 5.52 -15.37 -8.80
C ASP A 107 6.40 -14.11 -8.93
N LEU A 108 5.92 -12.98 -8.43
CA LEU A 108 6.66 -11.73 -8.44
C LEU A 108 7.62 -11.64 -7.24
N PRO A 109 8.67 -10.81 -7.32
CA PRO A 109 9.61 -10.60 -6.22
C PRO A 109 8.93 -10.05 -4.96
N ASP A 110 9.52 -10.34 -3.81
CA ASP A 110 9.16 -9.69 -2.56
C ASP A 110 9.45 -8.18 -2.60
N ILE A 111 8.69 -7.42 -1.84
CA ILE A 111 8.72 -5.95 -1.85
C ILE A 111 9.33 -5.47 -0.54
N LYS A 112 10.25 -4.52 -0.64
CA LYS A 112 10.79 -3.81 0.51
C LYS A 112 9.70 -3.04 1.24
N ALA A 113 9.82 -2.97 2.57
CA ALA A 113 8.90 -2.22 3.41
C ALA A 113 8.79 -0.75 2.99
N GLU A 114 7.55 -0.24 2.99
CA GLU A 114 7.22 1.17 2.72
C GLU A 114 6.43 1.71 3.93
N PHE A 115 7.08 1.73 5.10
CA PHE A 115 6.46 2.15 6.35
C PHE A 115 6.17 3.65 6.36
N THR A 116 5.03 4.01 6.92
CA THR A 116 4.59 5.40 7.08
C THR A 116 3.95 5.61 8.45
N SER A 117 3.76 6.85 8.86
CA SER A 117 3.08 7.22 10.09
C SER A 117 1.54 7.16 10.00
N VAL A 118 0.97 6.67 8.90
CA VAL A 118 -0.48 6.49 8.76
C VAL A 118 -0.94 5.37 9.70
N PRO A 119 -1.87 5.63 10.64
CA PRO A 119 -2.26 4.65 11.64
C PRO A 119 -3.14 3.53 11.06
N PHE A 120 -3.03 2.34 11.66
CA PHE A 120 -3.90 1.21 11.38
C PHE A 120 -5.25 1.36 12.10
N LEU A 121 -6.19 2.03 11.47
CA LEU A 121 -7.56 2.21 11.91
C LEU A 121 -8.49 1.16 11.28
N ARG A 122 -9.75 1.06 11.76
CA ARG A 122 -10.77 0.23 11.10
C ARG A 122 -10.85 0.56 9.60
N GLY A 123 -10.80 -0.48 8.76
CA GLY A 123 -10.82 -0.37 7.30
C GLY A 123 -9.46 -0.03 6.67
N THR A 124 -8.38 0.17 7.44
CA THR A 124 -7.03 0.25 6.87
C THR A 124 -6.66 -1.12 6.29
N VAL A 125 -6.03 -1.10 5.12
CA VAL A 125 -5.51 -2.29 4.44
C VAL A 125 -3.99 -2.26 4.51
N GLY A 126 -3.41 -3.31 5.08
CA GLY A 126 -1.97 -3.48 5.21
C GLY A 126 -1.42 -4.60 4.34
N ALA A 127 -0.17 -4.50 3.92
CA ALA A 127 0.56 -5.60 3.30
C ALA A 127 0.97 -6.61 4.39
N ALA A 128 0.60 -7.89 4.20
CA ALA A 128 1.08 -8.95 5.08
C ALA A 128 2.49 -9.36 4.67
N ARG A 129 3.29 -9.76 5.65
CA ARG A 129 4.69 -10.16 5.49
C ARG A 129 5.06 -11.32 6.42
N ALA A 130 6.14 -12.00 6.12
CA ALA A 130 6.76 -12.94 7.04
C ALA A 130 7.56 -12.17 8.14
N GLN A 131 8.51 -12.81 8.78
CA GLN A 131 9.30 -12.19 9.84
C GLN A 131 10.16 -11.00 9.33
N SER A 132 10.73 -11.13 8.12
CA SER A 132 11.48 -10.02 7.51
C SER A 132 10.55 -8.87 7.11
N PRO A 133 10.87 -7.61 7.41
CA PRO A 133 10.11 -6.46 6.92
C PRO A 133 10.00 -6.39 5.40
N ASP A 134 11.02 -6.87 4.69
CA ASP A 134 11.15 -6.84 3.22
C ASP A 134 10.64 -8.11 2.55
N SER A 135 9.65 -8.80 3.14
CA SER A 135 9.08 -10.06 2.63
C SER A 135 7.61 -9.97 2.24
N ALA A 136 7.08 -8.77 2.07
CA ALA A 136 5.72 -8.60 1.55
C ALA A 136 5.66 -9.01 0.08
N ASN A 137 4.56 -9.64 -0.34
CA ASN A 137 4.40 -10.12 -1.72
C ASN A 137 2.98 -9.84 -2.25
N SER A 138 2.04 -10.79 -2.11
CA SER A 138 0.67 -10.67 -2.60
C SER A 138 -0.37 -10.63 -1.47
N GLN A 139 0.00 -11.05 -0.26
CA GLN A 139 -0.91 -11.12 0.87
C GLN A 139 -1.20 -9.75 1.46
N PHE A 140 -2.44 -9.54 1.86
CA PHE A 140 -2.91 -8.32 2.51
C PHE A 140 -3.89 -8.63 3.62
N PHE A 141 -4.11 -7.66 4.52
CA PHE A 141 -5.13 -7.77 5.56
C PHE A 141 -5.95 -6.48 5.68
N ILE A 142 -7.22 -6.63 6.08
CA ILE A 142 -8.17 -5.53 6.30
C ILE A 142 -8.48 -5.46 7.79
N MET A 143 -8.30 -4.30 8.40
CA MET A 143 -8.53 -4.10 9.84
C MET A 143 -10.01 -4.04 10.18
N PHE A 144 -10.46 -4.83 11.16
CA PHE A 144 -11.79 -4.69 11.76
C PHE A 144 -11.84 -3.56 12.80
N VAL A 145 -10.76 -3.34 13.53
CA VAL A 145 -10.64 -2.34 14.60
C VAL A 145 -9.30 -1.64 14.53
N PRO A 146 -9.12 -0.48 15.17
CA PRO A 146 -7.79 0.15 15.28
C PRO A 146 -6.79 -0.72 16.03
N ASN A 147 -5.51 -0.72 15.57
CA ASN A 147 -4.42 -1.37 16.27
C ASN A 147 -3.09 -0.62 16.06
N SER A 148 -2.71 0.19 17.05
CA SER A 148 -1.50 1.02 16.98
C SER A 148 -0.19 0.21 17.08
N SER A 149 -0.22 -1.07 17.46
CA SER A 149 0.99 -1.90 17.46
C SER A 149 1.52 -2.22 16.06
N LEU A 150 0.70 -1.97 15.03
CA LEU A 150 1.09 -2.15 13.62
C LEU A 150 1.64 -0.87 12.99
N ASP A 151 1.47 0.28 13.66
CA ASP A 151 1.91 1.58 13.14
C ASP A 151 3.43 1.61 13.00
N ASN A 152 3.93 2.10 11.87
CA ASN A 152 5.34 2.12 11.49
C ASN A 152 6.04 0.75 11.40
N ASP A 153 5.31 -0.37 11.57
CA ASP A 153 5.85 -1.74 11.48
C ASP A 153 5.26 -2.53 10.30
N TYR A 154 4.12 -2.08 9.78
CA TYR A 154 3.50 -2.64 8.57
C TYR A 154 3.26 -1.56 7.52
N THR A 155 3.34 -1.94 6.24
CA THR A 155 3.08 -1.05 5.11
C THR A 155 1.57 -0.86 4.91
N VAL A 156 1.09 0.38 5.00
CA VAL A 156 -0.28 0.73 4.63
C VAL A 156 -0.39 0.83 3.11
N ILE A 157 -1.23 -0.02 2.50
CA ILE A 157 -1.45 -0.09 1.05
C ILE A 157 -2.76 0.55 0.60
N GLY A 158 -3.68 0.81 1.54
CA GLY A 158 -4.97 1.39 1.19
C GLY A 158 -5.94 1.48 2.35
N ARG A 159 -7.18 1.84 1.98
CA ARG A 159 -8.30 1.91 2.93
C ARG A 159 -9.60 1.51 2.25
N VAL A 160 -10.43 0.74 2.94
CA VAL A 160 -11.81 0.47 2.53
C VAL A 160 -12.60 1.78 2.54
N ILE A 161 -13.18 2.15 1.41
CA ILE A 161 -14.02 3.33 1.23
C ILE A 161 -15.51 2.98 1.07
N SER A 162 -15.81 1.70 0.80
CA SER A 162 -17.19 1.16 0.74
C SER A 162 -17.17 -0.33 1.03
N GLY A 163 -18.22 -0.86 1.65
CA GLY A 163 -18.42 -2.29 1.88
C GLY A 163 -17.79 -2.85 3.16
N MET A 164 -17.53 -2.04 4.20
CA MET A 164 -17.04 -2.55 5.49
C MET A 164 -18.03 -3.52 6.17
N ASP A 165 -19.31 -3.42 5.89
CA ASP A 165 -20.33 -4.37 6.33
C ASP A 165 -20.19 -5.77 5.68
N ALA A 166 -19.66 -5.84 4.46
CA ALA A 166 -19.31 -7.09 3.81
C ALA A 166 -18.01 -7.66 4.38
N VAL A 167 -17.03 -6.79 4.73
CA VAL A 167 -15.79 -7.21 5.41
C VAL A 167 -16.11 -7.83 6.77
N ASP A 168 -17.03 -7.23 7.55
CA ASP A 168 -17.44 -7.75 8.87
C ASP A 168 -18.10 -9.13 8.81
N LYS A 169 -18.62 -9.51 7.64
CA LYS A 169 -19.26 -10.82 7.38
C LYS A 169 -18.31 -11.87 6.79
N ILE A 170 -17.03 -11.57 6.67
CA ILE A 170 -16.04 -12.56 6.26
C ILE A 170 -15.96 -13.64 7.34
N ALA A 171 -16.04 -14.92 6.91
CA ALA A 171 -16.09 -16.06 7.81
C ALA A 171 -14.84 -16.12 8.71
N PRO A 172 -14.98 -16.20 10.05
CA PRO A 172 -13.85 -16.23 10.98
C PRO A 172 -13.18 -17.60 11.01
N GLY A 173 -11.87 -17.61 11.30
CA GLY A 173 -11.05 -18.82 11.51
C GLY A 173 -9.62 -18.69 10.99
N GLU A 174 -8.76 -19.63 11.39
CA GLU A 174 -7.33 -19.68 11.03
C GLU A 174 -6.91 -21.12 10.64
N PRO A 175 -7.32 -21.67 9.48
CA PRO A 175 -8.25 -21.13 8.49
C PRO A 175 -9.73 -21.31 8.88
N PRO A 176 -10.65 -20.52 8.27
CA PRO A 176 -12.08 -20.76 8.40
C PRO A 176 -12.49 -22.13 7.84
N ALA A 177 -13.50 -22.78 8.45
CA ALA A 177 -14.02 -24.07 7.94
C ALA A 177 -14.68 -23.93 6.56
N ASP A 178 -15.36 -22.82 6.30
CA ASP A 178 -15.91 -22.43 5.00
C ASP A 178 -15.44 -20.98 4.69
N PRO A 179 -14.28 -20.81 4.06
CA PRO A 179 -13.68 -19.51 3.91
C PRO A 179 -14.41 -18.65 2.87
N THR A 180 -14.68 -17.40 3.22
CA THR A 180 -15.10 -16.39 2.25
C THR A 180 -13.99 -16.20 1.21
N LYS A 181 -14.37 -16.19 -0.08
CA LYS A 181 -13.45 -16.04 -1.22
C LYS A 181 -13.67 -14.72 -1.93
N ILE A 182 -12.61 -14.24 -2.56
CA ILE A 182 -12.67 -13.18 -3.57
C ILE A 182 -13.17 -13.84 -4.86
N VAL A 183 -14.41 -13.60 -5.25
CA VAL A 183 -14.97 -14.14 -6.50
C VAL A 183 -14.28 -13.46 -7.68
N ARG A 184 -14.08 -12.14 -7.58
CA ARG A 184 -13.43 -11.33 -8.59
C ARG A 184 -12.76 -10.11 -7.96
N ALA A 185 -11.58 -9.73 -8.47
CA ALA A 185 -10.89 -8.51 -8.14
C ALA A 185 -10.63 -7.68 -9.40
N TYR A 186 -10.97 -6.38 -9.39
CA TYR A 186 -10.73 -5.50 -10.53
C TYR A 186 -10.46 -4.06 -10.12
N LEU A 187 -9.82 -3.30 -11.02
CA LEU A 187 -9.53 -1.88 -10.84
C LEU A 187 -10.55 -1.03 -11.59
N GLY A 188 -10.90 0.09 -11.00
CA GLY A 188 -11.93 0.97 -11.54
C GLY A 188 -13.33 0.64 -11.02
N GLY A 189 -14.25 1.61 -11.05
CA GLY A 189 -15.63 1.52 -10.60
C GLY A 189 -16.21 2.90 -10.39
#